data_87fa84a02395ba860d777a5add9973ef
#
_entry.id   87fa84a02395ba860d777a5add9973ef
#
_cell.length_a   1.000
_cell.length_b   1.000
_cell.length_c   1.000
_cell.angle_alpha   90.00
_cell.angle_beta   90.00
_cell.angle_gamma   90.00
#
_symmetry.space_group_name_H-M   'P 1'
#
loop_
_entity.id
_entity.type
_entity.pdbx_description
1 polymer ?
#
loop_
_entity_poly.entity_id
_entity_poly.type
_entity_poly.pdbx_seq_one_letter_code
_entity_poly.pdbx_strand_id
1 'polypeptide(L)'
;LRFTNPDDAKDSFVVESLVEAMVLLARHKTRLPKPARVHRNNASVEARLNATNQALHPHAGGIIRNWSNAIEGEIRDDQGISLHNPDTDVFMAYTLAGAYDSNSALLLTVGNDRLDSYQRLAEILRVTQLSGKDLATNLEFHYGLVNWFIGANINARPTTRFILPYLTAVGRLREKAVRIDLDH
;
A
#
# COMPACT_ATOMS: atom_id res chain seq x y z
N LEU A 1 13.50 17.90 2.30
CA LEU A 1 14.96 18.08 2.30
C LEU A 1 15.30 19.53 2.64
N ARG A 2 16.32 19.73 3.46
CA ARG A 2 16.86 21.06 3.79
C ARG A 2 18.20 21.25 3.10
N PHE A 3 18.31 22.32 2.35
CA PHE A 3 19.56 22.82 1.78
C PHE A 3 20.07 23.96 2.64
N THR A 4 21.32 23.91 3.04
CA THR A 4 21.94 24.94 3.89
C THR A 4 23.24 25.39 3.26
N ASN A 5 23.44 26.69 3.16
CA ASN A 5 24.70 27.27 2.69
C ASN A 5 25.83 26.85 3.63
N PRO A 6 26.91 26.23 3.16
CA PRO A 6 28.01 25.83 4.02
C PRO A 6 28.73 27.00 4.71
N ASP A 7 28.66 28.20 4.12
CA ASP A 7 29.34 29.38 4.62
C ASP A 7 28.42 30.25 5.53
N ASP A 8 27.09 30.00 5.49
CA ASP A 8 26.12 30.69 6.34
C ASP A 8 24.96 29.76 6.72
N ALA A 9 24.99 29.26 7.94
CA ALA A 9 23.95 28.35 8.44
C ALA A 9 22.52 28.93 8.50
N LYS A 10 22.39 30.27 8.45
CA LYS A 10 21.09 30.97 8.41
C LYS A 10 20.51 30.99 7.01
N ASP A 11 21.36 30.93 6.00
CA ASP A 11 20.95 30.84 4.58
C ASP A 11 20.57 29.38 4.27
N SER A 12 19.31 29.07 4.50
CA SER A 12 18.78 27.73 4.25
C SER A 12 17.34 27.78 3.77
N PHE A 13 16.96 26.80 2.96
CA PHE A 13 15.58 26.59 2.50
C PHE A 13 15.18 25.12 2.58
N VAL A 14 13.88 24.86 2.68
CA VAL A 14 13.31 23.52 2.74
C VAL A 14 12.52 23.26 1.46
N VAL A 15 12.78 22.10 0.86
CA VAL A 15 12.00 21.56 -0.26
C VAL A 15 11.22 20.37 0.27
N GLU A 16 9.90 20.43 0.18
CA GLU A 16 9.02 19.38 0.67
C GLU A 16 8.76 18.30 -0.36
N SER A 17 8.65 18.70 -1.63
CA SER A 17 8.46 17.77 -2.74
C SER A 17 9.78 17.10 -3.14
N LEU A 18 9.77 15.77 -3.20
CA LEU A 18 10.92 15.00 -3.69
C LEU A 18 11.17 15.28 -5.18
N VAL A 19 10.11 15.44 -5.97
CA VAL A 19 10.22 15.78 -7.41
C VAL A 19 10.89 17.13 -7.61
N GLU A 20 10.47 18.15 -6.85
CA GLU A 20 11.12 19.45 -6.86
C GLU A 20 12.60 19.36 -6.49
N ALA A 21 12.91 18.62 -5.43
CA ALA A 21 14.30 18.40 -5.02
C ALA A 21 15.13 17.74 -6.13
N MET A 22 14.58 16.76 -6.84
CA MET A 22 15.24 16.11 -7.97
C MET A 22 15.50 17.08 -9.12
N VAL A 23 14.54 17.94 -9.45
CA VAL A 23 14.68 18.97 -10.50
C VAL A 23 15.76 19.99 -10.12
N LEU A 24 15.74 20.48 -8.87
CA LEU A 24 16.75 21.41 -8.37
C LEU A 24 18.16 20.82 -8.41
N LEU A 25 18.31 19.58 -7.95
CA LEU A 25 19.60 18.88 -7.99
C LEU A 25 20.08 18.64 -9.43
N ALA A 26 19.19 18.26 -10.33
CA ALA A 26 19.53 18.07 -11.74
C ALA A 26 19.97 19.38 -12.40
N ARG A 27 19.25 20.49 -12.12
CA ARG A 27 19.52 21.80 -12.69
C ARG A 27 20.80 22.44 -12.15
N HIS A 28 21.02 22.36 -10.84
CA HIS A 28 22.10 23.08 -10.16
C HIS A 28 23.33 22.22 -9.86
N LYS A 29 23.17 20.89 -9.87
CA LYS A 29 24.27 19.93 -9.68
C LYS A 29 25.10 20.26 -8.43
N THR A 30 26.41 20.40 -8.60
CA THR A 30 27.37 20.68 -7.52
C THR A 30 27.27 22.10 -6.95
N ARG A 31 26.47 22.99 -7.54
CA ARG A 31 26.22 24.33 -6.98
C ARG A 31 25.30 24.32 -5.76
N LEU A 32 24.50 23.27 -5.61
CA LEU A 32 23.72 23.09 -4.39
C LEU A 32 24.50 22.24 -3.38
N PRO A 33 24.49 22.64 -2.10
CA PRO A 33 25.07 21.81 -1.04
C PRO A 33 24.29 20.50 -0.91
N LYS A 34 24.93 19.48 -0.33
CA LYS A 34 24.27 18.20 -0.04
C LYS A 34 23.11 18.44 0.94
N PRO A 35 21.88 18.07 0.57
CA PRO A 35 20.75 18.30 1.44
C PRO A 35 20.72 17.38 2.66
N ALA A 36 20.24 17.91 3.78
CA ALA A 36 19.92 17.14 4.97
C ALA A 36 18.44 16.71 4.95
N ARG A 37 18.14 15.56 5.57
CA ARG A 37 16.75 15.15 5.78
C ARG A 37 16.12 16.02 6.88
N VAL A 38 14.95 16.56 6.59
CA VAL A 38 14.08 17.10 7.63
C VAL A 38 13.41 15.92 8.34
N HIS A 39 13.55 15.85 9.65
CA HIS A 39 12.90 14.79 10.43
C HIS A 39 11.38 15.01 10.40
N ARG A 40 10.66 13.92 10.18
CA ARG A 40 9.19 13.88 10.26
C ARG A 40 8.80 12.78 11.24
N ASN A 41 7.81 13.04 12.07
CA ASN A 41 7.34 12.09 13.08
C ASN A 41 6.30 11.11 12.52
N ASN A 42 5.75 11.39 11.33
CA ASN A 42 4.77 10.52 10.69
C ASN A 42 5.40 9.23 10.13
N ALA A 43 4.57 8.22 10.04
CA ALA A 43 4.88 6.96 9.36
C ALA A 43 3.92 6.74 8.19
N SER A 44 4.40 6.08 7.15
CA SER A 44 3.58 5.70 6.01
C SER A 44 3.72 4.20 5.75
N VAL A 45 2.65 3.58 5.31
CA VAL A 45 2.62 2.18 4.89
C VAL A 45 1.86 2.05 3.57
N GLU A 46 2.33 1.15 2.74
CA GLU A 46 1.75 0.82 1.44
C GLU A 46 1.34 -0.65 1.41
N ALA A 47 0.15 -0.93 0.89
CA ALA A 47 -0.27 -2.25 0.48
C ALA A 47 -0.48 -2.27 -1.03
N ARG A 48 0.22 -3.17 -1.71
CA ARG A 48 0.08 -3.37 -3.15
C ARG A 48 -0.96 -4.45 -3.42
N LEU A 49 -2.11 -4.07 -3.95
CA LEU A 49 -3.13 -5.02 -4.36
C LEU A 49 -2.80 -5.60 -5.72
N ASN A 50 -2.67 -6.92 -5.75
CA ASN A 50 -2.40 -7.67 -6.96
C ASN A 50 -3.51 -8.68 -7.25
N ALA A 51 -3.78 -8.92 -8.52
CA ALA A 51 -4.48 -10.12 -8.94
C ALA A 51 -3.56 -11.33 -8.71
N THR A 52 -4.06 -12.33 -7.98
CA THR A 52 -3.29 -13.51 -7.60
C THR A 52 -4.12 -14.77 -7.79
N ASN A 53 -3.48 -15.92 -7.74
CA ASN A 53 -4.19 -17.17 -7.47
C ASN A 53 -4.32 -17.41 -5.95
N GLN A 54 -4.94 -18.52 -5.56
CA GLN A 54 -5.12 -18.89 -4.16
C GLN A 54 -3.80 -19.12 -3.40
N ALA A 55 -2.71 -19.40 -4.13
CA ALA A 55 -1.37 -19.55 -3.56
C ALA A 55 -0.59 -18.22 -3.52
N LEU A 56 -1.26 -17.09 -3.76
CA LEU A 56 -0.68 -15.73 -3.81
C LEU A 56 0.37 -15.55 -4.92
N HIS A 57 0.43 -16.45 -5.89
CA HIS A 57 1.26 -16.25 -7.07
C HIS A 57 0.60 -15.20 -7.98
N PRO A 58 1.39 -14.35 -8.64
CA PRO A 58 0.87 -13.41 -9.61
C PRO A 58 0.00 -14.14 -10.62
N HIS A 59 -1.22 -13.68 -10.77
CA HIS A 59 -2.19 -14.20 -11.73
C HIS A 59 -2.55 -13.06 -12.67
N ALA A 60 -2.29 -13.28 -13.92
CA ALA A 60 -2.63 -12.32 -14.93
C ALA A 60 -4.07 -12.58 -15.38
N GLY A 61 -4.93 -11.60 -15.17
CA GLY A 61 -6.28 -11.60 -15.69
C GLY A 61 -7.37 -11.54 -14.63
N GLY A 62 -8.58 -11.45 -15.12
CA GLY A 62 -9.79 -11.23 -14.36
C GLY A 62 -10.52 -9.97 -14.81
N ILE A 63 -11.78 -9.90 -14.48
CA ILE A 63 -12.64 -8.75 -14.82
C ILE A 63 -13.11 -8.11 -13.52
N ILE A 64 -12.69 -6.87 -13.28
CA ILE A 64 -13.16 -6.09 -12.14
C ILE A 64 -14.57 -5.60 -12.46
N ARG A 65 -15.51 -5.89 -11.57
CA ARG A 65 -16.91 -5.45 -11.65
C ARG A 65 -17.31 -4.55 -10.48
N ASN A 66 -16.61 -4.67 -9.37
CA ASN A 66 -16.83 -3.86 -8.20
C ASN A 66 -15.48 -3.37 -7.66
N TRP A 67 -15.36 -2.05 -7.52
CA TRP A 67 -14.22 -1.35 -6.97
C TRP A 67 -14.75 -0.18 -6.12
N SER A 68 -14.62 -0.31 -4.81
CA SER A 68 -15.11 0.73 -3.90
C SER A 68 -14.38 2.05 -4.10
N ASN A 69 -15.06 3.16 -3.85
CA ASN A 69 -14.43 4.47 -3.83
C ASN A 69 -13.34 4.54 -2.76
N ALA A 70 -12.35 5.40 -3.00
CA ALA A 70 -11.35 5.73 -1.98
C ALA A 70 -12.04 6.34 -0.75
N ILE A 71 -11.56 6.01 0.44
CA ILE A 71 -12.06 6.57 1.69
C ILE A 71 -11.17 7.70 2.17
N GLU A 72 -11.68 8.52 3.07
CA GLU A 72 -10.92 9.64 3.64
C GLU A 72 -9.61 9.16 4.28
N GLY A 73 -8.51 9.85 3.97
CA GLY A 73 -7.17 9.51 4.45
C GLY A 73 -6.43 8.44 3.65
N GLU A 74 -7.07 7.84 2.65
CA GLU A 74 -6.44 6.93 1.70
C GLU A 74 -5.81 7.69 0.53
N ILE A 75 -4.55 7.36 0.21
CA ILE A 75 -3.95 7.72 -1.06
C ILE A 75 -4.01 6.48 -1.94
N ARG A 76 -4.70 6.57 -3.06
CA ARG A 76 -4.87 5.45 -3.96
C ARG A 76 -4.28 5.75 -5.32
N ASP A 77 -3.42 4.86 -5.78
CA ASP A 77 -3.02 4.75 -7.17
C ASP A 77 -3.63 3.46 -7.73
N ASP A 78 -4.66 3.58 -8.53
CA ASP A 78 -5.39 2.47 -9.14
C ASP A 78 -5.03 2.25 -10.60
N GLN A 79 -3.99 2.93 -11.06
CA GLN A 79 -3.48 2.83 -12.42
C GLN A 79 -4.54 3.10 -13.51
N GLY A 80 -5.49 3.94 -13.21
CA GLY A 80 -6.55 4.33 -14.13
C GLY A 80 -7.69 3.32 -14.25
N ILE A 81 -7.86 2.42 -13.26
CA ILE A 81 -9.04 1.57 -13.20
C ILE A 81 -10.27 2.46 -13.08
N SER A 82 -11.12 2.41 -14.08
CA SER A 82 -12.43 3.06 -14.07
C SER A 82 -13.49 2.03 -14.41
N LEU A 83 -14.56 2.02 -13.63
CA LEU A 83 -15.74 1.20 -13.89
C LEU A 83 -16.86 2.01 -14.61
N HIS A 84 -16.59 3.25 -14.96
CA HIS A 84 -17.51 4.08 -15.72
C HIS A 84 -16.79 4.72 -16.91
N ASN A 85 -17.50 4.80 -18.01
CA ASN A 85 -17.03 5.57 -19.16
C ASN A 85 -17.06 7.06 -18.80
N PRO A 86 -15.95 7.79 -18.94
CA PRO A 86 -15.89 9.19 -18.51
C PRO A 86 -16.81 10.14 -19.30
N ASP A 87 -17.18 9.75 -20.52
CA ASP A 87 -18.00 10.59 -21.41
C ASP A 87 -19.51 10.32 -21.26
N THR A 88 -19.88 9.10 -20.88
CA THR A 88 -21.29 8.64 -20.88
C THR A 88 -21.78 8.21 -19.51
N ASP A 89 -20.89 8.12 -18.51
CA ASP A 89 -21.11 7.56 -17.17
C ASP A 89 -21.71 6.14 -17.17
N VAL A 90 -21.62 5.45 -18.30
CA VAL A 90 -22.09 4.07 -18.43
C VAL A 90 -21.12 3.14 -17.73
N PHE A 91 -21.66 2.23 -16.93
CA PHE A 91 -20.85 1.19 -16.26
C PHE A 91 -20.09 0.34 -17.28
N MET A 92 -18.82 0.15 -17.01
CA MET A 92 -17.92 -0.72 -17.76
C MET A 92 -17.15 -1.62 -16.81
N ALA A 93 -17.15 -2.94 -17.07
CA ALA A 93 -16.25 -3.83 -16.37
C ALA A 93 -14.82 -3.60 -16.85
N TYR A 94 -13.86 -3.53 -15.93
CA TYR A 94 -12.45 -3.36 -16.27
C TYR A 94 -11.76 -4.71 -16.41
N THR A 95 -11.22 -4.99 -17.60
CA THR A 95 -10.45 -6.21 -17.84
C THR A 95 -8.98 -5.97 -17.51
N LEU A 96 -8.46 -6.71 -16.53
CA LEU A 96 -7.03 -6.66 -16.22
C LEU A 96 -6.22 -7.21 -17.39
N ALA A 97 -5.23 -6.40 -17.82
CA ALA A 97 -4.32 -6.79 -18.88
C ALA A 97 -3.37 -7.88 -18.36
N GLY A 98 -3.62 -9.12 -18.81
CA GLY A 98 -2.96 -10.31 -18.30
C GLY A 98 -1.50 -10.51 -18.66
N ALA A 99 -0.88 -9.62 -19.43
CA ALA A 99 0.41 -9.92 -20.03
C ALA A 99 1.63 -9.37 -19.26
N TYR A 100 1.45 -8.41 -18.34
CA TYR A 100 2.59 -7.69 -17.77
C TYR A 100 2.59 -7.58 -16.25
N ASP A 101 1.69 -6.84 -15.63
CA ASP A 101 1.68 -6.60 -14.18
C ASP A 101 0.33 -7.01 -13.57
N SER A 102 0.39 -7.78 -12.50
CA SER A 102 -0.79 -8.16 -11.72
C SER A 102 -1.26 -7.05 -10.78
N ASN A 103 -0.55 -5.92 -10.74
CA ASN A 103 -0.88 -4.81 -9.86
C ASN A 103 -2.21 -4.17 -10.24
N SER A 104 -3.13 -4.14 -9.28
CA SER A 104 -4.45 -3.52 -9.43
C SER A 104 -4.48 -2.15 -8.78
N ALA A 105 -3.85 -1.99 -7.64
CA ALA A 105 -3.81 -0.71 -6.92
C ALA A 105 -2.70 -0.66 -5.90
N LEU A 106 -2.29 0.57 -5.55
CA LEU A 106 -1.46 0.89 -4.40
C LEU A 106 -2.35 1.61 -3.38
N LEU A 107 -2.49 1.05 -2.18
CA LEU A 107 -3.17 1.68 -1.05
C LEU A 107 -2.12 2.20 -0.08
N LEU A 108 -2.08 3.51 0.11
CA LEU A 108 -1.12 4.17 1.00
C LEU A 108 -1.86 4.89 2.12
N THR A 109 -1.29 4.80 3.32
CA THR A 109 -1.76 5.58 4.48
C THR A 109 -0.61 6.31 5.13
N VAL A 110 -0.94 7.43 5.76
CA VAL A 110 -0.01 8.19 6.58
C VAL A 110 -0.60 8.33 7.96
N GLY A 111 0.14 7.93 8.98
CA GLY A 111 -0.24 8.05 10.38
C GLY A 111 0.74 8.93 11.17
N ASN A 112 0.34 9.33 12.37
CA ASN A 112 1.20 10.08 13.29
C ASN A 112 2.40 9.25 13.74
N ASP A 113 2.23 7.94 13.81
CA ASP A 113 3.26 6.95 14.07
C ASP A 113 2.99 5.67 13.30
N ARG A 114 3.80 4.66 13.52
CA ARG A 114 3.68 3.37 12.82
C ARG A 114 2.38 2.65 13.16
N LEU A 115 1.97 2.67 14.42
CA LEU A 115 0.74 1.99 14.85
C LEU A 115 -0.48 2.64 14.21
N ASP A 116 -0.58 3.97 14.27
CA ASP A 116 -1.65 4.73 13.62
C ASP A 116 -1.71 4.45 12.11
N SER A 117 -0.56 4.43 11.44
CA SER A 117 -0.51 4.12 10.00
C SER A 117 -1.01 2.71 9.67
N TYR A 118 -0.65 1.70 10.47
CA TYR A 118 -1.13 0.33 10.28
C TYR A 118 -2.62 0.18 10.62
N GLN A 119 -3.11 0.85 11.67
CA GLN A 119 -4.53 0.82 12.03
C GLN A 119 -5.40 1.42 10.92
N ARG A 120 -4.96 2.54 10.35
CA ARG A 120 -5.63 3.16 9.18
C ARG A 120 -5.63 2.22 7.97
N LEU A 121 -4.49 1.57 7.68
CA LEU A 121 -4.44 0.62 6.58
C LEU A 121 -5.34 -0.59 6.83
N ALA A 122 -5.39 -1.12 8.05
CA ALA A 122 -6.29 -2.22 8.39
C ALA A 122 -7.76 -1.84 8.15
N GLU A 123 -8.16 -0.62 8.53
CA GLU A 123 -9.51 -0.13 8.29
C GLU A 123 -9.82 0.02 6.79
N ILE A 124 -8.90 0.61 6.02
CA ILE A 124 -9.02 0.73 4.57
C ILE A 124 -9.18 -0.65 3.92
N LEU A 125 -8.31 -1.59 4.26
CA LEU A 125 -8.39 -2.96 3.70
C LEU A 125 -9.70 -3.66 4.07
N ARG A 126 -10.22 -3.42 5.29
CA ARG A 126 -11.48 -4.00 5.77
C ARG A 126 -12.70 -3.54 4.97
N VAL A 127 -12.73 -2.27 4.57
CA VAL A 127 -13.86 -1.69 3.85
C VAL A 127 -13.68 -1.69 2.32
N THR A 128 -12.48 -1.99 1.84
CA THR A 128 -12.20 -2.07 0.40
C THR A 128 -12.95 -3.25 -0.22
N GLN A 129 -13.72 -2.97 -1.26
CA GLN A 129 -14.38 -3.96 -2.08
C GLN A 129 -13.72 -3.99 -3.46
N LEU A 130 -13.15 -5.13 -3.79
CA LEU A 130 -12.57 -5.40 -5.09
C LEU A 130 -12.98 -6.81 -5.51
N SER A 131 -13.89 -6.92 -6.44
CA SER A 131 -14.42 -8.21 -6.88
C SER A 131 -14.79 -8.21 -8.36
N GLY A 132 -14.88 -9.43 -8.91
CA GLY A 132 -15.26 -9.59 -10.29
C GLY A 132 -15.17 -11.04 -10.76
N LYS A 133 -15.35 -11.21 -12.06
CA LYS A 133 -15.31 -12.55 -12.67
C LYS A 133 -13.86 -13.00 -12.83
N ASP A 134 -13.58 -14.21 -12.40
CA ASP A 134 -12.25 -14.84 -12.48
C ASP A 134 -11.13 -13.98 -11.82
N LEU A 135 -11.52 -13.14 -10.85
CA LEU A 135 -10.64 -12.27 -10.10
C LEU A 135 -10.42 -12.82 -8.69
N ALA A 136 -9.18 -13.13 -8.37
CA ALA A 136 -8.72 -13.32 -7.01
C ALA A 136 -7.61 -12.30 -6.72
N THR A 137 -7.52 -11.84 -5.48
CA THR A 137 -6.57 -10.81 -5.07
C THR A 137 -5.91 -11.16 -3.74
N ASN A 138 -4.84 -10.46 -3.41
CA ASN A 138 -4.16 -10.58 -2.13
C ASN A 138 -4.73 -9.63 -1.04
N LEU A 139 -5.92 -9.08 -1.22
CA LEU A 139 -6.55 -8.15 -0.28
C LEU A 139 -6.66 -8.76 1.13
N GLU A 140 -7.23 -9.96 1.24
CA GLU A 140 -7.41 -10.64 2.52
C GLU A 140 -6.07 -10.99 3.18
N PHE A 141 -5.07 -11.35 2.37
CA PHE A 141 -3.72 -11.58 2.86
C PHE A 141 -3.13 -10.31 3.51
N HIS A 142 -3.27 -9.15 2.86
CA HIS A 142 -2.80 -7.88 3.43
C HIS A 142 -3.55 -7.50 4.69
N TYR A 143 -4.88 -7.68 4.71
CA TYR A 143 -5.69 -7.43 5.90
C TYR A 143 -5.23 -8.28 7.09
N GLY A 144 -5.05 -9.58 6.88
CA GLY A 144 -4.56 -10.49 7.92
C GLY A 144 -3.14 -10.13 8.38
N LEU A 145 -2.25 -9.81 7.44
CA LEU A 145 -0.85 -9.47 7.71
C LEU A 145 -0.73 -8.20 8.55
N VAL A 146 -1.46 -7.15 8.19
CA VAL A 146 -1.45 -5.87 8.91
C VAL A 146 -1.96 -6.05 10.34
N ASN A 147 -3.05 -6.79 10.53
CA ASN A 147 -3.57 -7.09 11.86
C ASN A 147 -2.61 -7.95 12.68
N TRP A 148 -1.89 -8.89 12.05
CA TRP A 148 -0.86 -9.66 12.73
C TRP A 148 0.30 -8.77 13.21
N PHE A 149 0.73 -7.79 12.42
CA PHE A 149 1.73 -6.81 12.84
C PHE A 149 1.25 -5.96 14.02
N ILE A 150 0.01 -5.49 13.98
CA ILE A 150 -0.59 -4.72 15.10
C ILE A 150 -0.58 -5.55 16.38
N GLY A 151 -0.95 -6.82 16.31
CA GLY A 151 -1.04 -7.71 17.47
C GLY A 151 0.31 -8.29 17.95
N ALA A 152 1.27 -8.47 17.06
CA ALA A 152 2.52 -9.16 17.39
C ALA A 152 3.61 -8.21 17.90
N ASN A 153 4.09 -7.30 17.07
CA ASN A 153 5.11 -6.33 17.45
C ASN A 153 5.25 -5.25 16.39
N ILE A 154 4.50 -4.20 16.53
CA ILE A 154 4.49 -3.05 15.61
C ILE A 154 5.85 -2.34 15.50
N ASN A 155 6.70 -2.44 16.52
CA ASN A 155 8.02 -1.80 16.54
C ASN A 155 9.09 -2.61 15.84
N ALA A 156 8.86 -3.89 15.58
CA ALA A 156 9.78 -4.69 14.79
C ALA A 156 9.88 -4.13 13.36
N ARG A 157 11.09 -4.09 12.83
CA ARG A 157 11.28 -3.75 11.42
C ARG A 157 10.88 -4.96 10.57
N PRO A 158 9.82 -4.89 9.77
CA PRO A 158 9.45 -5.97 8.90
C PRO A 158 10.55 -6.20 7.87
N THR A 159 10.89 -7.46 7.67
CA THR A 159 11.78 -7.92 6.61
C THR A 159 11.05 -8.99 5.83
N THR A 160 11.50 -9.36 4.65
CA THR A 160 10.87 -10.44 3.86
C THR A 160 10.81 -11.78 4.61
N ARG A 161 11.60 -11.96 5.67
CA ARG A 161 11.60 -13.16 6.51
C ARG A 161 10.37 -13.32 7.39
N PHE A 162 9.61 -12.26 7.64
CA PHE A 162 8.40 -12.34 8.50
C PHE A 162 7.27 -13.14 7.86
N ILE A 163 7.26 -13.34 6.55
CA ILE A 163 6.23 -14.08 5.84
C ILE A 163 6.12 -15.52 6.37
N LEU A 164 7.24 -16.20 6.61
CA LEU A 164 7.23 -17.56 7.14
C LEU A 164 6.54 -17.69 8.51
N PRO A 165 6.93 -16.93 9.56
CA PRO A 165 6.23 -16.98 10.83
C PRO A 165 4.75 -16.56 10.73
N TYR A 166 4.41 -15.60 9.87
CA TYR A 166 3.03 -15.21 9.63
C TYR A 166 2.22 -16.38 9.03
N LEU A 167 2.67 -16.98 7.93
CA LEU A 167 1.99 -18.10 7.30
C LEU A 167 1.90 -19.33 8.22
N THR A 168 2.91 -19.55 9.06
CA THR A 168 2.88 -20.59 10.08
C THR A 168 1.80 -20.31 11.12
N ALA A 169 1.65 -19.06 11.56
CA ALA A 169 0.58 -18.67 12.49
C ALA A 169 -0.81 -18.85 11.86
N VAL A 170 -0.99 -18.45 10.61
CA VAL A 170 -2.24 -18.64 9.86
C VAL A 170 -2.57 -20.14 9.71
N GLY A 171 -1.57 -20.96 9.35
CA GLY A 171 -1.76 -22.42 9.27
C GLY A 171 -2.23 -23.04 10.58
N ARG A 172 -1.62 -22.68 11.71
CA ARG A 172 -2.03 -23.12 13.04
C ARG A 172 -3.44 -22.68 13.42
N LEU A 173 -3.83 -21.46 13.05
CA LEU A 173 -5.19 -20.97 13.27
C LEU A 173 -6.20 -21.76 12.44
N ARG A 174 -5.89 -22.05 11.18
CA ARG A 174 -6.72 -22.88 10.30
C ARG A 174 -6.91 -24.30 10.86
N GLU A 175 -5.83 -24.92 11.31
CA GLU A 175 -5.90 -26.25 11.97
C GLU A 175 -6.78 -26.24 13.22
N LYS A 176 -6.71 -25.16 14.02
CA LYS A 176 -7.59 -25.00 15.18
C LYS A 176 -9.04 -24.80 14.76
N ALA A 177 -9.29 -23.96 13.76
CA ALA A 177 -10.64 -23.67 13.27
C ALA A 177 -11.35 -24.94 12.76
N VAL A 178 -10.63 -25.83 12.08
CA VAL A 178 -11.18 -27.12 11.61
C VAL A 178 -11.56 -28.05 12.77
N ARG A 179 -10.94 -27.87 13.94
CA ARG A 179 -11.23 -28.70 15.16
C ARG A 179 -12.33 -28.14 16.05
N ILE A 180 -12.77 -26.89 15.77
CA ILE A 180 -13.88 -26.29 16.52
C ILE A 180 -15.16 -26.72 15.84
N ASP A 181 -15.95 -27.51 16.58
CA ASP A 181 -17.32 -27.81 16.20
C ASP A 181 -18.18 -26.56 16.44
N LEU A 182 -18.63 -25.94 15.35
CA LEU A 182 -19.45 -24.73 15.42
C LEU A 182 -20.95 -25.04 15.56
N ASP A 183 -21.32 -26.31 15.63
CA ASP A 183 -22.73 -26.76 15.74
C ASP A 183 -23.19 -26.94 17.21
N HIS A 184 -22.44 -26.40 18.16
CA HIS A 184 -22.78 -26.37 19.58
C HIS A 184 -22.93 -24.97 20.12
#